data_c417441e553bf9d45a790a61008111ef
#
_entry.id   c417441e553bf9d45a790a61008111ef
#
_cell.length_a   1.000
_cell.length_b   1.000
_cell.length_c   1.000
_cell.angle_alpha   90.00
_cell.angle_beta   90.00
_cell.angle_gamma   90.00
#
_symmetry.space_group_name_H-M   'P 1'
#
loop_
_entity.id
_entity.type
_entity.pdbx_description
1 polymer ?
#
loop_
_entity_poly.entity_id
_entity_poly.type
_entity_poly.pdbx_seq_one_letter_code
_entity_poly.pdbx_strand_id
1 'polypeptide(L)' 'MIYVYVNIQYKNVMAKNNLKLTSVKIVDHLFEDFKVSSIRHKFNLLKLANRAVHLYLTDENFRKKIHNHTDLTISGSL' A
#
# COMPACT_ATOMS: atom_id res chain seq x y z
N MET A 1 -15.96 3.38 -1.60
CA MET A 1 -14.54 3.56 -1.28
C MET A 1 -14.36 3.89 0.17
N ILE A 2 -13.23 3.50 0.71
CA ILE A 2 -12.93 3.69 2.11
C ILE A 2 -11.75 4.62 2.22
N TYR A 3 -11.86 5.61 3.13
CA TYR A 3 -10.72 6.46 3.44
C TYR A 3 -9.81 5.75 4.43
N VAL A 4 -8.54 5.72 4.11
CA VAL A 4 -7.55 5.10 4.97
C VAL A 4 -6.44 6.09 5.21
N TYR A 5 -6.06 6.24 6.47
CA TYR A 5 -4.95 7.09 6.84
C TYR A 5 -3.70 6.24 6.91
N VAL A 6 -2.72 6.63 6.14
CA VAL A 6 -1.49 5.87 6.02
C VAL A 6 -0.33 6.76 6.41
N ASN A 7 0.52 6.23 7.26
CA ASN A 7 1.75 6.91 7.62
C ASN A 7 2.81 6.53 6.60
N ILE A 8 3.26 7.53 5.86
CA ILE A 8 4.29 7.34 4.86
C ILE A 8 5.61 7.75 5.46
N GLN A 9 6.54 6.83 5.51
CA GLN A 9 7.84 7.13 6.04
C GLN A 9 8.69 7.85 5.03
N TYR A 10 9.20 9.00 5.38
CA TYR A 10 10.10 9.71 4.52
C TYR A 10 11.48 9.12 4.65
N LYS A 11 12.19 9.20 3.56
CA LYS A 11 13.56 8.82 3.56
C LYS A 11 14.35 9.86 4.29
N ASN A 12 14.40 9.74 5.55
CA ASN A 12 15.13 10.68 6.34
C ASN A 12 16.18 9.93 7.11
N VAL A 13 17.37 10.17 6.74
CA VAL A 13 18.47 9.43 7.30
C VAL A 13 18.83 9.84 8.70
N MET A 14 18.19 10.85 9.19
CA MET A 14 18.50 11.31 10.52
C MET A 14 18.03 10.38 11.59
N ALA A 15 17.70 9.20 11.21
CA ALA A 15 17.35 8.18 12.15
C ALA A 15 16.04 8.42 12.84
N LYS A 16 15.41 9.47 12.58
CA LYS A 16 14.07 9.68 13.10
C LYS A 16 13.11 9.03 12.16
N ASN A 17 12.17 8.34 12.72
CA ASN A 17 11.13 7.78 11.88
C ASN A 17 10.15 8.87 11.56
N ASN A 18 10.53 9.72 10.63
CA ASN A 18 9.67 10.81 10.21
C ASN A 18 8.58 10.27 9.34
N LEU A 19 7.42 10.14 9.93
CA LEU A 19 6.26 9.65 9.23
C LEU A 19 5.33 10.80 8.94
N LYS A 20 4.77 10.80 7.75
CA LYS A 20 3.78 11.76 7.38
C LYS A 20 2.43 11.06 7.31
N LEU A 21 1.45 11.63 7.97
CA LEU A 21 0.11 11.10 7.91
C LEU A 21 -0.57 11.58 6.63
N THR A 22 -1.08 10.64 5.88
CA THR A 22 -1.80 10.99 4.68
C THR A 22 -2.99 10.06 4.54
N SER A 23 -3.94 10.42 3.69
CA SER A 23 -5.12 9.59 3.50
C SER A 23 -5.26 9.22 2.05
N VAL A 24 -5.76 8.03 1.81
CA VAL A 24 -6.07 7.56 0.48
C VAL A 24 -7.40 6.86 0.50
N LYS A 25 -8.05 6.85 -0.66
CA LYS A 25 -9.28 6.09 -0.83
C LYS A 25 -8.93 4.75 -1.44
N ILE A 26 -9.44 3.70 -0.85
CA ILE A 26 -9.21 2.36 -1.36
C ILE A 26 -10.55 1.77 -1.76
N VAL A 27 -10.56 1.06 -2.87
CA VAL A 27 -11.77 0.39 -3.33
C VAL A 27 -12.25 -0.56 -2.24
N ASP A 28 -13.55 -0.54 -1.97
CA ASP A 28 -14.11 -1.25 -0.83
C ASP A 28 -13.72 -2.72 -0.77
N HIS A 29 -13.92 -3.45 -1.85
CA HIS A 29 -13.65 -4.89 -1.80
C HIS A 29 -12.17 -5.18 -1.65
N LEU A 30 -11.32 -4.32 -2.18
CA LEU A 30 -9.88 -4.50 -2.00
C LEU A 30 -9.50 -4.31 -0.55
N PHE A 31 -10.10 -3.33 0.09
CA PHE A 31 -9.79 -3.07 1.49
C PHE A 31 -10.26 -4.22 2.38
N GLU A 32 -11.47 -4.72 2.12
CA GLU A 32 -11.98 -5.82 2.93
C GLU A 32 -11.13 -7.07 2.76
N ASP A 33 -10.75 -7.37 1.53
CA ASP A 33 -9.89 -8.53 1.29
C ASP A 33 -8.52 -8.34 1.92
N PHE A 34 -8.02 -7.11 1.89
CA PHE A 34 -6.73 -6.85 2.50
C PHE A 34 -6.78 -7.01 4.01
N LYS A 35 -7.90 -6.62 4.63
CA LYS A 35 -8.02 -6.79 6.08
C LYS A 35 -7.87 -8.24 6.47
N VAL A 36 -8.51 -9.13 5.73
CA VAL A 36 -8.38 -10.56 6.00
C VAL A 36 -6.95 -11.01 5.78
N SER A 37 -6.37 -10.60 4.69
CA SER A 37 -5.00 -10.98 4.35
C SER A 37 -4.00 -10.45 5.37
N SER A 38 -4.22 -9.25 5.86
CA SER A 38 -3.28 -8.65 6.80
C SER A 38 -3.24 -9.42 8.11
N ILE A 39 -4.38 -9.95 8.53
CA ILE A 39 -4.41 -10.77 9.73
C ILE A 39 -3.69 -12.08 9.48
N ARG A 40 -3.96 -12.69 8.34
CA ARG A 40 -3.35 -13.98 8.02
C ARG A 40 -1.85 -13.90 7.88
N HIS A 41 -1.36 -12.84 7.27
CA HIS A 41 0.06 -12.70 6.98
C HIS A 41 0.78 -11.77 7.95
N LYS A 42 0.05 -11.21 8.92
CA LYS A 42 0.61 -10.27 9.89
C LYS A 42 1.33 -9.13 9.20
N PHE A 43 0.71 -8.60 8.17
CA PHE A 43 1.31 -7.57 7.34
C PHE A 43 0.30 -6.43 7.21
N ASN A 44 0.65 -5.26 7.71
CA ASN A 44 -0.33 -4.18 7.78
C ASN A 44 -0.17 -3.21 6.62
N LEU A 45 -1.16 -2.31 6.52
CA LEU A 45 -1.19 -1.36 5.42
C LEU A 45 -0.04 -0.37 5.48
N LEU A 46 0.41 -0.02 6.67
CA LEU A 46 1.55 0.87 6.79
C LEU A 46 2.78 0.28 6.13
N LYS A 47 3.06 -0.98 6.41
CA LYS A 47 4.20 -1.64 5.78
C LYS A 47 4.03 -1.74 4.28
N LEU A 48 2.82 -2.09 3.85
CA LEU A 48 2.57 -2.21 2.41
C LEU A 48 2.79 -0.89 1.71
N ALA A 49 2.24 0.18 2.26
CA ALA A 49 2.34 1.48 1.62
C ALA A 49 3.80 1.94 1.54
N ASN A 50 4.54 1.82 2.64
CA ASN A 50 5.92 2.27 2.63
C ASN A 50 6.78 1.47 1.68
N ARG A 51 6.60 0.15 1.69
CA ARG A 51 7.40 -0.70 0.82
C ARG A 51 7.02 -0.51 -0.63
N ALA A 52 5.74 -0.33 -0.92
CA ALA A 52 5.31 -0.11 -2.29
C ALA A 52 5.83 1.21 -2.82
N VAL A 53 5.79 2.26 -2.02
CA VAL A 53 6.33 3.54 -2.45
C VAL A 53 7.83 3.43 -2.68
N HIS A 54 8.52 2.76 -1.81
CA HIS A 54 9.96 2.57 -1.97
C HIS A 54 10.27 1.83 -3.27
N LEU A 55 9.56 0.74 -3.53
CA LEU A 55 9.77 -0.02 -4.75
C LEU A 55 9.42 0.80 -5.99
N TYR A 56 8.37 1.59 -5.90
CA TYR A 56 8.01 2.45 -7.01
C TYR A 56 9.15 3.39 -7.38
N LEU A 57 9.85 3.89 -6.39
CA LEU A 57 10.92 4.84 -6.61
C LEU A 57 12.24 4.17 -7.01
N THR A 58 12.45 2.93 -6.62
CA THR A 58 13.77 2.30 -6.78
C THR A 58 13.78 1.14 -7.76
N ASP A 59 12.62 0.61 -8.12
CA ASP A 59 12.56 -0.58 -8.98
C ASP A 59 11.74 -0.24 -10.22
N GLU A 60 12.41 -0.10 -11.34
CA GLU A 60 11.75 0.29 -12.57
C GLU A 60 10.75 -0.75 -13.03
N ASN A 61 11.05 -2.02 -12.83
CA ASN A 61 10.13 -3.08 -13.21
C ASN A 61 8.85 -3.02 -12.40
N PHE A 62 8.98 -2.77 -11.11
CA PHE A 62 7.81 -2.63 -10.25
C PHE A 62 6.98 -1.44 -10.68
N ARG A 63 7.63 -0.31 -10.96
CA ARG A 63 6.91 0.88 -11.38
C ARG A 63 6.14 0.64 -12.66
N LYS A 64 6.77 -0.01 -13.64
CA LYS A 64 6.09 -0.32 -14.88
C LYS A 64 4.91 -1.23 -14.65
N LYS A 65 5.09 -2.23 -13.80
CA LYS A 65 4.01 -3.15 -13.49
C LYS A 65 2.83 -2.42 -12.86
N ILE A 66 3.11 -1.51 -11.95
CA ILE A 66 2.05 -0.74 -11.30
C ILE A 66 1.34 0.16 -12.30
N HIS A 67 2.10 0.81 -13.18
CA HIS A 67 1.48 1.69 -14.17
C HIS A 67 0.54 0.93 -15.11
N ASN A 68 0.84 -0.32 -15.38
CA ASN A 68 0.03 -1.12 -16.29
C ASN A 68 -1.05 -1.90 -15.58
N HIS A 69 -1.07 -1.86 -14.27
CA HIS A 69 -2.00 -2.65 -13.47
C HIS A 69 -3.25 -1.83 -13.21
N THR A 70 -4.17 -1.87 -14.16
CA THR A 70 -5.37 -1.03 -14.08
C THR A 70 -6.64 -1.79 -13.77
N ASP A 71 -6.64 -3.10 -13.93
CA ASP A 71 -7.81 -3.91 -13.64
C ASP A 71 -7.75 -4.34 -12.17
N LEU A 72 -8.63 -3.77 -11.38
CA LEU A 72 -8.66 -4.03 -9.94
C LEU A 72 -9.72 -5.04 -9.53
N THR A 73 -10.27 -5.74 -10.50
CA THR A 73 -11.24 -6.78 -10.20
C THR A 73 -10.54 -7.99 -9.61
N ILE A 74 -11.12 -8.55 -8.55
CA ILE A 74 -10.60 -9.77 -7.96
C ILE A 74 -11.57 -10.88 -8.27
N SER A 75 -11.12 -11.77 -9.14
CA SER A 75 -11.95 -12.89 -9.56
C SER A 75 -12.06 -13.90 -8.43
N GLY A 76 -13.28 -14.31 -8.15
CA GLY A 76 -13.48 -15.33 -7.13
C GLY A 76 -13.28 -14.84 -5.72
N SER A 77 -13.20 -13.56 -5.53
CA SER A 77 -13.02 -13.03 -4.19
C SER A 77 -14.32 -13.19 -3.44
N LEU A 78 -14.22 -13.74 -2.31
CA LEU A 78 -15.30 -13.81 -1.31
C LEU A 78 -16.64 -14.19 -1.89
#